data_82509af04ea4724f0830d01a19b78285
#
_entry.id   82509af04ea4724f0830d01a19b78285
#
_cell.length_a   1.000
_cell.length_b   1.000
_cell.length_c   1.000
_cell.angle_alpha   90.00
_cell.angle_beta   90.00
_cell.angle_gamma   90.00
#
_symmetry.space_group_name_H-M   'P 1'
#
loop_
_entity.id
_entity.type
_entity.pdbx_description
1 polymer ?
#
loop_
_entity_poly.entity_id
_entity_poly.type
_entity_poly.pdbx_seq_one_letter_code
_entity_poly.pdbx_strand_id
1 'polypeptide(L)'
;MKFNACKSVTMIFEPRKAASRVNYCFPKFTLGGAALEIVNKCKYLGFIVTSSADDNADILHQMSLLYARSNILIRKFGRCSRNVKLCLFRAHCLSFYGAALWNSYNVTVLHKLEAAYVKCTKMFFNFDRRASVTAMFVELGLPSFNTILHNARVRFNECVAVHANRLIRLVSELC
;
A
#
# COMPACT_ATOMS: atom_id res chain seq x y z
N MET A 1 31.67 -0.28 7.09
CA MET A 1 30.48 -0.64 6.31
C MET A 1 30.67 -0.10 4.90
N LYS A 2 30.56 -0.92 3.84
CA LYS A 2 30.67 -0.44 2.45
C LYS A 2 29.27 -0.33 1.85
N PHE A 3 28.92 0.84 1.33
CA PHE A 3 27.67 1.05 0.62
C PHE A 3 27.77 0.49 -0.81
N ASN A 4 26.67 -0.06 -1.30
CA ASN A 4 26.61 -0.57 -2.67
C ASN A 4 26.00 0.51 -3.59
N ALA A 5 26.84 1.24 -4.30
CA ALA A 5 26.44 2.31 -5.21
C ALA A 5 25.49 1.82 -6.32
N CYS A 6 25.67 0.59 -6.83
CA CYS A 6 24.80 0.03 -7.88
C CYS A 6 23.34 -0.25 -7.41
N LYS A 7 23.12 -0.30 -6.10
CA LYS A 7 21.78 -0.50 -5.51
C LYS A 7 21.24 0.77 -4.84
N SER A 8 22.00 1.86 -4.90
CA SER A 8 21.64 3.15 -4.31
C SER A 8 21.14 4.10 -5.39
N VAL A 9 20.05 4.78 -5.10
CA VAL A 9 19.47 5.79 -5.98
C VAL A 9 19.28 7.07 -5.19
N THR A 10 19.19 8.20 -5.88
CA THR A 10 18.87 9.51 -5.29
C THR A 10 17.45 9.87 -5.69
N MET A 11 16.66 10.35 -4.74
CA MET A 11 15.34 10.92 -5.01
C MET A 11 15.28 12.35 -4.50
N ILE A 12 14.73 13.23 -5.31
CA ILE A 12 14.52 14.64 -4.97
C ILE A 12 13.02 14.82 -4.79
N PHE A 13 12.61 15.23 -3.59
CA PHE A 13 11.21 15.49 -3.31
C PHE A 13 10.83 16.90 -3.77
N GLU A 14 9.79 16.97 -4.59
CA GLU A 14 9.27 18.23 -5.09
C GLU A 14 8.29 18.85 -4.09
N PRO A 15 8.34 20.18 -3.88
CA PRO A 15 7.35 20.85 -3.04
C PRO A 15 5.96 20.77 -3.70
N ARG A 16 4.92 20.58 -2.90
CA ARG A 16 3.53 20.48 -3.37
C ARG A 16 3.01 21.77 -4.02
N LYS A 17 3.49 22.93 -3.57
CA LYS A 17 3.08 24.25 -4.10
C LYS A 17 3.95 24.62 -5.30
N ALA A 18 3.31 24.88 -6.45
CA ALA A 18 4.00 25.28 -7.68
C ALA A 18 4.89 26.53 -7.51
N ALA A 19 4.45 27.51 -6.70
CA ALA A 19 5.21 28.73 -6.40
C ALA A 19 6.52 28.45 -5.63
N SER A 20 6.65 27.28 -5.00
CA SER A 20 7.87 26.87 -4.28
C SER A 20 8.78 25.98 -5.12
N ARG A 21 8.41 25.71 -6.38
CA ARG A 21 9.25 24.93 -7.30
C ARG A 21 10.39 25.83 -7.78
N VAL A 22 11.58 25.47 -7.39
CA VAL A 22 12.80 26.13 -7.86
C VAL A 22 13.44 25.22 -8.89
N ASN A 23 13.65 25.73 -10.09
CA ASN A 23 14.37 25.01 -11.14
C ASN A 23 15.85 24.98 -10.78
N TYR A 24 16.25 23.99 -10.01
CA TYR A 24 17.65 23.73 -9.71
C TYR A 24 18.22 22.71 -10.69
N CYS A 25 19.37 23.04 -11.25
CA CYS A 25 20.25 22.02 -11.80
C CYS A 25 20.92 21.33 -10.60
N PHE A 26 20.42 20.17 -10.22
CA PHE A 26 20.98 19.44 -9.09
C PHE A 26 22.37 18.89 -9.45
N PRO A 27 23.34 18.98 -8.53
CA PRO A 27 24.65 18.39 -8.74
C PRO A 27 24.53 16.87 -8.87
N LYS A 28 25.46 16.24 -9.59
CA LYS A 28 25.56 14.79 -9.63
C LYS A 28 25.99 14.28 -8.26
N PHE A 29 25.14 13.51 -7.62
CA PHE A 29 25.45 12.84 -6.35
C PHE A 29 26.31 11.61 -6.63
N THR A 30 27.39 11.45 -5.87
CA THR A 30 28.29 10.29 -6.00
C THR A 30 28.41 9.53 -4.68
N LEU A 31 28.56 8.23 -4.76
CA LEU A 31 28.80 7.35 -3.63
C LEU A 31 30.00 6.44 -3.93
N GLY A 32 31.08 6.60 -3.18
CA GLY A 32 32.33 5.84 -3.43
C GLY A 32 32.91 6.05 -4.82
N GLY A 33 32.76 7.27 -5.41
CA GLY A 33 33.21 7.61 -6.75
C GLY A 33 32.26 7.24 -7.90
N ALA A 34 31.20 6.47 -7.64
CA ALA A 34 30.17 6.13 -8.63
C ALA A 34 29.03 7.17 -8.57
N ALA A 35 28.59 7.65 -9.75
CA ALA A 35 27.44 8.55 -9.84
C ALA A 35 26.14 7.81 -9.52
N LEU A 36 25.28 8.42 -8.68
CA LEU A 36 23.95 7.89 -8.36
C LEU A 36 22.92 8.37 -9.37
N GLU A 37 22.03 7.45 -9.75
CA GLU A 37 20.89 7.77 -10.61
C GLU A 37 19.85 8.55 -9.83
N ILE A 38 19.30 9.64 -10.43
CA ILE A 38 18.17 10.37 -9.89
C ILE A 38 16.90 9.73 -10.41
N VAL A 39 16.04 9.23 -9.49
CA VAL A 39 14.80 8.54 -9.83
C VAL A 39 13.59 9.26 -9.24
N ASN A 40 12.47 9.23 -9.98
CA ASN A 40 11.20 9.81 -9.52
C ASN A 40 10.34 8.82 -8.74
N LYS A 41 10.74 7.54 -8.73
CA LYS A 41 10.02 6.46 -8.05
C LYS A 41 11.01 5.38 -7.63
N CYS A 42 10.93 4.95 -6.39
CA CYS A 42 11.70 3.81 -5.88
C CYS A 42 10.88 2.96 -4.91
N LYS A 43 11.31 1.72 -4.74
CA LYS A 43 10.75 0.82 -3.73
C LYS A 43 11.65 0.83 -2.50
N TYR A 44 11.11 1.30 -1.38
CA TYR A 44 11.82 1.35 -0.10
C TYR A 44 11.05 0.55 0.96
N LEU A 45 11.69 -0.44 1.57
CA LEU A 45 11.09 -1.33 2.59
C LEU A 45 9.72 -1.89 2.19
N GLY A 46 9.53 -2.20 0.90
CA GLY A 46 8.26 -2.74 0.39
C GLY A 46 7.22 -1.70 -0.02
N PHE A 47 7.43 -0.44 0.31
CA PHE A 47 6.58 0.70 -0.02
C PHE A 47 7.09 1.42 -1.29
N ILE A 48 6.18 1.90 -2.12
CA ILE A 48 6.56 2.68 -3.30
C ILE A 48 6.57 4.17 -2.94
N VAL A 49 7.76 4.76 -2.95
CA VAL A 49 7.95 6.20 -2.72
C VAL A 49 8.08 6.91 -4.06
N THR A 50 7.45 8.07 -4.18
CA THR A 50 7.50 8.95 -5.37
C THR A 50 8.08 10.31 -5.02
N SER A 51 8.69 11.00 -6.00
CA SER A 51 9.22 12.36 -5.84
C SER A 51 8.15 13.39 -5.49
N SER A 52 6.90 13.15 -5.90
CA SER A 52 5.72 13.97 -5.56
C SER A 52 5.21 13.73 -4.12
N ALA A 53 5.78 12.76 -3.39
CA ALA A 53 5.34 12.35 -2.05
C ALA A 53 3.83 12.04 -1.98
N ASP A 54 3.28 11.42 -3.04
CA ASP A 54 1.92 10.89 -3.08
C ASP A 54 1.92 9.35 -2.96
N ASP A 55 0.81 8.81 -2.45
CA ASP A 55 0.65 7.37 -2.20
C ASP A 55 0.00 6.63 -3.38
N ASN A 56 -0.35 7.32 -4.47
CA ASN A 56 -1.09 6.73 -5.59
C ASN A 56 -0.37 5.53 -6.20
N ALA A 57 0.94 5.65 -6.35
CA ALA A 57 1.75 4.58 -6.94
C ALA A 57 1.80 3.33 -6.04
N ASP A 58 1.82 3.51 -4.72
CA ASP A 58 1.79 2.40 -3.76
C ASP A 58 0.41 1.74 -3.71
N ILE A 59 -0.67 2.52 -3.70
CA ILE A 59 -2.05 2.00 -3.75
C ILE A 59 -2.27 1.15 -5.01
N LEU A 60 -1.80 1.61 -6.18
CA LEU A 60 -1.88 0.87 -7.43
C LEU A 60 -1.02 -0.41 -7.39
N HIS A 61 0.13 -0.36 -6.74
CA HIS A 61 0.96 -1.54 -6.51
C HIS A 61 0.24 -2.57 -5.63
N GLN A 62 -0.37 -2.15 -4.51
CA GLN A 62 -1.15 -3.03 -3.64
C GLN A 62 -2.36 -3.63 -4.39
N MET A 63 -3.01 -2.87 -5.27
CA MET A 63 -4.07 -3.39 -6.13
C MET A 63 -3.56 -4.50 -7.06
N SER A 64 -2.40 -4.32 -7.67
CA SER A 64 -1.78 -5.34 -8.53
C SER A 64 -1.42 -6.60 -7.74
N LEU A 65 -0.89 -6.46 -6.52
CA LEU A 65 -0.61 -7.59 -5.63
C LEU A 65 -1.88 -8.32 -5.21
N LEU A 66 -2.97 -7.60 -4.93
CA LEU A 66 -4.27 -8.20 -4.59
C LEU A 66 -4.78 -9.07 -5.75
N TYR A 67 -4.76 -8.56 -6.98
CA TYR A 67 -5.14 -9.35 -8.15
C TYR A 67 -4.26 -10.58 -8.34
N ALA A 68 -2.94 -10.44 -8.20
CA ALA A 68 -2.01 -11.56 -8.35
C ALA A 68 -2.29 -12.67 -7.31
N ARG A 69 -2.44 -12.29 -6.03
CA ARG A 69 -2.76 -13.22 -4.93
C ARG A 69 -4.12 -13.88 -5.14
N SER A 70 -5.15 -13.10 -5.46
CA SER A 70 -6.50 -13.61 -5.72
C SER A 70 -6.52 -14.59 -6.89
N ASN A 71 -5.83 -14.31 -7.98
CA ASN A 71 -5.73 -15.22 -9.13
C ASN A 71 -5.05 -16.55 -8.76
N ILE A 72 -4.00 -16.51 -7.94
CA ILE A 72 -3.36 -17.73 -7.43
C ILE A 72 -4.35 -18.55 -6.59
N LEU A 73 -5.08 -17.89 -5.69
CA LEU A 73 -6.08 -18.55 -4.85
C LEU A 73 -7.20 -19.18 -5.69
N ILE A 74 -7.73 -18.47 -6.68
CA ILE A 74 -8.79 -18.97 -7.56
C ILE A 74 -8.30 -20.21 -8.32
N ARG A 75 -7.10 -20.16 -8.89
CA ARG A 75 -6.55 -21.27 -9.69
C ARG A 75 -6.23 -22.50 -8.87
N LYS A 76 -5.68 -22.33 -7.66
CA LYS A 76 -5.21 -23.47 -6.84
C LYS A 76 -6.28 -23.98 -5.89
N PHE A 77 -7.13 -23.12 -5.36
CA PHE A 77 -8.05 -23.42 -4.26
C PHE A 77 -9.52 -23.13 -4.57
N GLY A 78 -9.85 -22.86 -5.84
CA GLY A 78 -11.22 -22.54 -6.27
C GLY A 78 -12.25 -23.63 -5.96
N ARG A 79 -11.82 -24.90 -5.84
CA ARG A 79 -12.67 -26.07 -5.53
C ARG A 79 -12.70 -26.45 -4.06
N CYS A 80 -11.93 -25.76 -3.20
CA CYS A 80 -11.91 -26.03 -1.77
C CYS A 80 -13.22 -25.64 -1.07
N SER A 81 -13.45 -26.21 0.11
CA SER A 81 -14.59 -25.83 0.95
C SER A 81 -14.56 -24.34 1.32
N ARG A 82 -15.73 -23.78 1.62
CA ARG A 82 -15.87 -22.36 1.99
C ARG A 82 -14.98 -21.95 3.15
N ASN A 83 -14.84 -22.81 4.17
CA ASN A 83 -14.00 -22.53 5.34
C ASN A 83 -12.52 -22.40 4.97
N VAL A 84 -12.00 -23.30 4.14
CA VAL A 84 -10.62 -23.23 3.63
C VAL A 84 -10.41 -21.96 2.82
N LYS A 85 -11.36 -21.64 1.93
CA LYS A 85 -11.31 -20.38 1.15
C LYS A 85 -11.27 -19.16 2.05
N LEU A 86 -12.08 -19.11 3.13
CA LEU A 86 -12.09 -18.00 4.08
C LEU A 86 -10.74 -17.85 4.80
N CYS A 87 -10.16 -18.94 5.28
CA CYS A 87 -8.83 -18.91 5.91
C CYS A 87 -7.77 -18.36 4.96
N LEU A 88 -7.75 -18.87 3.72
CA LEU A 88 -6.77 -18.44 2.70
C LEU A 88 -6.98 -16.97 2.30
N PHE A 89 -8.22 -16.54 2.11
CA PHE A 89 -8.52 -15.16 1.74
C PHE A 89 -8.14 -14.18 2.84
N ARG A 90 -8.44 -14.52 4.11
CA ARG A 90 -8.01 -13.74 5.27
C ARG A 90 -6.50 -13.62 5.37
N ALA A 91 -5.77 -14.71 5.15
CA ALA A 91 -4.31 -14.71 5.25
C ALA A 91 -3.62 -13.90 4.13
N HIS A 92 -4.17 -13.91 2.91
CA HIS A 92 -3.45 -13.40 1.74
C HIS A 92 -4.05 -12.12 1.12
N CYS A 93 -5.35 -11.86 1.31
CA CYS A 93 -6.05 -10.78 0.61
C CYS A 93 -6.56 -9.64 1.51
N LEU A 94 -6.55 -9.79 2.84
CA LEU A 94 -6.99 -8.75 3.77
C LEU A 94 -5.88 -7.78 4.19
N SER A 95 -4.61 -8.11 3.95
CA SER A 95 -3.49 -7.27 4.34
C SER A 95 -3.05 -6.37 3.19
N PHE A 96 -3.22 -5.08 3.35
CA PHE A 96 -2.63 -4.05 2.50
C PHE A 96 -1.43 -3.47 3.22
N TYR A 97 -0.22 -3.86 2.77
CA TYR A 97 1.02 -3.39 3.36
C TYR A 97 1.14 -1.87 3.18
N GLY A 98 1.46 -1.16 4.24
CA GLY A 98 1.63 0.29 4.20
C GLY A 98 0.33 1.11 4.24
N ALA A 99 -0.86 0.48 4.24
CA ALA A 99 -2.14 1.20 4.19
C ALA A 99 -2.35 2.20 5.34
N ALA A 100 -1.75 1.96 6.49
CA ALA A 100 -1.78 2.89 7.61
C ALA A 100 -1.04 4.21 7.35
N LEU A 101 -0.08 4.19 6.42
CA LEU A 101 0.76 5.35 6.08
C LEU A 101 0.18 6.21 4.96
N TRP A 102 -0.89 5.76 4.28
CA TRP A 102 -1.46 6.52 3.17
C TRP A 102 -2.19 7.77 3.67
N ASN A 103 -1.63 8.93 3.39
CA ASN A 103 -2.17 10.24 3.77
C ASN A 103 -2.42 11.16 2.57
N SER A 104 -1.69 10.96 1.47
CA SER A 104 -1.72 11.82 0.30
C SER A 104 -2.01 11.04 -0.96
N TYR A 105 -3.28 10.83 -1.25
CA TYR A 105 -3.73 10.05 -2.40
C TYR A 105 -4.94 10.66 -3.10
N ASN A 106 -5.13 10.27 -4.34
CA ASN A 106 -6.34 10.59 -5.08
C ASN A 106 -7.46 9.60 -4.67
N VAL A 107 -8.60 10.13 -4.26
CA VAL A 107 -9.77 9.35 -3.85
C VAL A 107 -10.19 8.35 -4.93
N THR A 108 -10.09 8.72 -6.22
CA THR A 108 -10.41 7.80 -7.33
C THR A 108 -9.48 6.59 -7.40
N VAL A 109 -8.22 6.73 -6.99
CA VAL A 109 -7.25 5.62 -6.93
C VAL A 109 -7.60 4.68 -5.78
N LEU A 110 -7.97 5.23 -4.63
CA LEU A 110 -8.43 4.41 -3.50
C LEU A 110 -9.71 3.63 -3.83
N HIS A 111 -10.68 4.26 -4.47
CA HIS A 111 -11.91 3.57 -4.93
C HIS A 111 -11.63 2.45 -5.95
N LYS A 112 -10.59 2.58 -6.80
CA LYS A 112 -10.16 1.47 -7.68
C LYS A 112 -9.69 0.27 -6.86
N LEU A 113 -8.93 0.48 -5.78
CA LEU A 113 -8.49 -0.60 -4.91
C LEU A 113 -9.67 -1.25 -4.17
N GLU A 114 -10.62 -0.46 -3.67
CA GLU A 114 -11.86 -0.94 -3.06
C GLU A 114 -12.66 -1.82 -4.04
N ALA A 115 -12.87 -1.33 -5.26
CA ALA A 115 -13.56 -2.09 -6.30
C ALA A 115 -12.83 -3.39 -6.66
N ALA A 116 -11.49 -3.36 -6.68
CA ALA A 116 -10.68 -4.56 -6.87
C ALA A 116 -10.87 -5.56 -5.73
N TYR A 117 -10.93 -5.11 -4.48
CA TYR A 117 -11.18 -5.97 -3.31
C TYR A 117 -12.55 -6.65 -3.40
N VAL A 118 -13.60 -5.90 -3.69
CA VAL A 118 -14.96 -6.44 -3.91
C VAL A 118 -14.96 -7.45 -5.05
N LYS A 119 -14.33 -7.11 -6.18
CA LYS A 119 -14.27 -8.00 -7.36
C LYS A 119 -13.55 -9.30 -7.05
N CYS A 120 -12.38 -9.24 -6.41
CA CYS A 120 -11.62 -10.43 -6.02
C CYS A 120 -12.41 -11.32 -5.07
N THR A 121 -13.12 -10.73 -4.09
CA THR A 121 -14.00 -11.47 -3.18
C THR A 121 -15.10 -12.18 -3.94
N LYS A 122 -15.85 -11.47 -4.79
CA LYS A 122 -16.92 -12.08 -5.60
C LYS A 122 -16.42 -13.24 -6.46
N MET A 123 -15.29 -13.06 -7.13
CA MET A 123 -14.71 -14.10 -8.01
C MET A 123 -14.26 -15.33 -7.21
N PHE A 124 -13.59 -15.16 -6.09
CA PHE A 124 -13.07 -16.31 -5.32
C PHE A 124 -14.15 -17.12 -4.63
N PHE A 125 -15.22 -16.44 -4.18
CA PHE A 125 -16.36 -17.11 -3.48
C PHE A 125 -17.52 -17.45 -4.41
N ASN A 126 -17.40 -17.22 -5.74
CA ASN A 126 -18.41 -17.48 -6.74
C ASN A 126 -19.74 -16.73 -6.52
N PHE A 127 -19.69 -15.49 -6.04
CA PHE A 127 -20.85 -14.62 -6.00
C PHE A 127 -21.16 -14.04 -7.37
N ASP A 128 -22.45 -13.85 -7.66
CA ASP A 128 -22.89 -13.15 -8.85
C ASP A 128 -22.33 -11.72 -8.90
N ARG A 129 -22.06 -11.23 -10.12
CA ARG A 129 -21.54 -9.87 -10.32
C ARG A 129 -22.46 -8.80 -9.72
N ARG A 130 -23.78 -9.02 -9.75
CA ARG A 130 -24.79 -8.11 -9.24
C ARG A 130 -25.14 -8.33 -7.78
N ALA A 131 -24.60 -9.36 -7.13
CA ALA A 131 -24.86 -9.64 -5.72
C ALA A 131 -24.56 -8.41 -4.85
N SER A 132 -25.38 -8.20 -3.83
CA SER A 132 -25.20 -7.14 -2.84
C SER A 132 -23.83 -7.28 -2.14
N VAL A 133 -23.04 -6.22 -2.16
CA VAL A 133 -21.72 -6.17 -1.53
C VAL A 133 -21.82 -6.33 -0.02
N THR A 134 -22.76 -5.62 0.59
CA THR A 134 -22.99 -5.68 2.05
C THR A 134 -23.42 -7.07 2.48
N ALA A 135 -24.40 -7.67 1.79
CA ALA A 135 -24.87 -9.02 2.10
C ALA A 135 -23.75 -10.05 1.97
N MET A 136 -22.91 -9.95 0.93
CA MET A 136 -21.77 -10.81 0.72
C MET A 136 -20.76 -10.73 1.88
N PHE A 137 -20.39 -9.53 2.32
CA PHE A 137 -19.42 -9.39 3.42
C PHE A 137 -19.97 -9.88 4.75
N VAL A 138 -21.26 -9.64 5.03
CA VAL A 138 -21.95 -10.17 6.22
C VAL A 138 -21.97 -11.68 6.18
N GLU A 139 -22.38 -12.30 5.06
CA GLU A 139 -22.44 -13.74 4.88
C GLU A 139 -21.08 -14.43 5.02
N LEU A 140 -20.01 -13.78 4.52
CA LEU A 140 -18.64 -14.29 4.62
C LEU A 140 -17.97 -14.00 5.97
N GLY A 141 -18.53 -13.10 6.78
CA GLY A 141 -17.86 -12.62 7.99
C GLY A 141 -16.53 -11.93 7.67
N LEU A 142 -16.44 -11.25 6.51
CA LEU A 142 -15.26 -10.49 6.09
C LEU A 142 -15.48 -8.99 6.33
N PRO A 143 -14.43 -8.27 6.73
CA PRO A 143 -14.52 -6.83 6.91
C PRO A 143 -14.72 -6.10 5.57
N SER A 144 -15.39 -4.95 5.60
CA SER A 144 -15.41 -4.04 4.47
C SER A 144 -14.02 -3.44 4.23
N PHE A 145 -13.80 -2.91 3.04
CA PHE A 145 -12.53 -2.25 2.70
C PHE A 145 -12.21 -1.09 3.67
N ASN A 146 -13.21 -0.26 3.98
CA ASN A 146 -13.06 0.84 4.92
C ASN A 146 -12.72 0.37 6.33
N THR A 147 -13.31 -0.73 6.79
CA THR A 147 -12.97 -1.35 8.08
C THR A 147 -11.52 -1.81 8.11
N ILE A 148 -11.01 -2.39 7.02
CA ILE A 148 -9.59 -2.81 6.94
C ILE A 148 -8.66 -1.61 7.08
N LEU A 149 -8.94 -0.52 6.34
CA LEU A 149 -8.12 0.69 6.40
C LEU A 149 -8.18 1.35 7.79
N HIS A 150 -9.38 1.46 8.35
CA HIS A 150 -9.57 2.02 9.70
C HIS A 150 -8.76 1.22 10.74
N ASN A 151 -8.90 -0.09 10.76
CA ASN A 151 -8.19 -0.94 11.70
C ASN A 151 -6.66 -0.87 11.52
N ALA A 152 -6.18 -0.75 10.27
CA ALA A 152 -4.75 -0.58 10.00
C ALA A 152 -4.22 0.73 10.60
N ARG A 153 -4.96 1.83 10.44
CA ARG A 153 -4.60 3.15 11.01
C ARG A 153 -4.64 3.16 12.53
N VAL A 154 -5.70 2.61 13.13
CA VAL A 154 -5.84 2.54 14.59
C VAL A 154 -4.67 1.76 15.19
N ARG A 155 -4.38 0.57 14.68
CA ARG A 155 -3.25 -0.24 15.16
C ARG A 155 -1.90 0.46 15.00
N PHE A 156 -1.69 1.14 13.88
CA PHE A 156 -0.48 1.90 13.65
C PHE A 156 -0.33 3.02 14.70
N ASN A 157 -1.38 3.81 14.93
CA ASN A 157 -1.37 4.90 15.89
C ASN A 157 -1.16 4.39 17.33
N GLU A 158 -1.79 3.29 17.70
CA GLU A 158 -1.56 2.63 18.99
C GLU A 158 -0.09 2.21 19.15
N CYS A 159 0.49 1.56 18.12
CA CYS A 159 1.90 1.15 18.15
C CYS A 159 2.85 2.36 18.28
N VAL A 160 2.56 3.46 17.59
CA VAL A 160 3.38 4.67 17.62
C VAL A 160 3.26 5.36 18.98
N ALA A 161 2.05 5.45 19.55
CA ALA A 161 1.81 6.11 20.85
C ALA A 161 2.55 5.43 22.01
N VAL A 162 2.69 4.09 21.99
CA VAL A 162 3.39 3.32 23.03
C VAL A 162 4.85 3.04 22.70
N HIS A 163 5.36 3.57 21.59
CA HIS A 163 6.71 3.24 21.13
C HIS A 163 7.78 3.77 22.10
N ALA A 164 8.79 2.95 22.40
CA ALA A 164 9.85 3.31 23.35
C ALA A 164 10.72 4.49 22.88
N ASN A 165 10.86 4.68 21.55
CA ASN A 165 11.64 5.77 20.98
C ASN A 165 10.87 7.10 21.06
N ARG A 166 11.44 8.06 21.82
CA ARG A 166 10.86 9.39 22.00
C ARG A 166 10.64 10.16 20.69
N LEU A 167 11.53 10.01 19.71
CA LEU A 167 11.40 10.71 18.43
C LEU A 167 10.15 10.26 17.66
N ILE A 168 9.82 8.96 17.70
CA ILE A 168 8.62 8.43 17.04
C ILE A 168 7.37 9.01 17.69
N ARG A 169 7.32 9.11 19.01
CA ARG A 169 6.19 9.72 19.73
C ARG A 169 6.02 11.21 19.40
N LEU A 170 7.12 11.97 19.36
CA LEU A 170 7.08 13.39 18.98
C LEU A 170 6.56 13.60 17.56
N VAL A 171 6.94 12.75 16.61
CA VAL A 171 6.42 12.84 15.23
C VAL A 171 4.91 12.57 15.20
N SER A 172 4.38 11.67 16.03
CA SER A 172 2.95 11.39 16.09
C SER A 172 2.11 12.53 16.68
N GLU A 173 2.70 13.37 17.51
CA GLU A 173 2.04 14.56 18.09
C GLU A 173 1.96 15.72 17.08
N LEU A 174 2.76 15.68 16.01
CA LEU A 174 2.83 16.70 14.96
C LEU A 174 1.96 16.38 13.73
N CYS A 175 1.41 15.16 13.62
CA CYS A 175 0.56 14.69 12.53
C CYS A 175 -0.90 14.61 12.95
#